data_da1decf9bf44a5540588f3e27c8aa6c6
#
_entry.id   da1decf9bf44a5540588f3e27c8aa6c6
#
_cell.length_a   1.000
_cell.length_b   1.000
_cell.length_c   1.000
_cell.angle_alpha   90.00
_cell.angle_beta   90.00
_cell.angle_gamma   90.00
#
_symmetry.space_group_name_H-M   'P 1'
#
loop_
_entity.id
_entity.type
_entity.pdbx_description
1 polymer ?
#
loop_
_entity_poly.entity_id
_entity_poly.type
_entity_poly.pdbx_seq_one_letter_code
_entity_poly.pdbx_strand_id
1 'polypeptide(L)'
;MNDQPANTIGKNEIEELLTQGCDERVHILPESGLNKYHLNPVKFESLFQRGSCTANVLTRRSFNVAKAFLGKYDELSYENLLENQANRLRALVQSEFKDPFDVFFAPSGSDLVYYPLMFQMMLNPDKRLLNIVSCPEELGSGSKFASETRFYANYNQFGDQIEKGAFVDSNNTSEVHYLDARDADGNILDRTTAIHELIANNPDASVVGSLVFGSKSGIKDDLNVIDTDSETMWVV
;
A
#
# COMPACT_ATOMS: atom_id res chain seq x y z
N MET A 1 -42.84 -16.10 -9.03
CA MET A 1 -41.49 -16.09 -8.44
C MET A 1 -40.52 -16.55 -9.50
N ASN A 2 -39.86 -15.64 -10.15
CA ASN A 2 -38.85 -15.93 -11.17
C ASN A 2 -37.53 -16.11 -10.44
N ASP A 3 -37.14 -17.34 -10.20
CA ASP A 3 -35.75 -17.66 -9.86
C ASP A 3 -34.87 -17.40 -11.10
N GLN A 4 -34.33 -16.20 -11.22
CA GLN A 4 -33.20 -16.02 -12.12
C GLN A 4 -32.01 -16.77 -11.48
N PRO A 5 -31.28 -17.61 -12.24
CA PRO A 5 -30.12 -18.30 -11.75
C PRO A 5 -29.08 -17.22 -11.35
N ALA A 6 -28.59 -17.28 -10.11
CA ALA A 6 -27.51 -16.43 -9.65
C ALA A 6 -26.39 -16.44 -10.71
N ASN A 7 -26.01 -15.27 -11.17
CA ASN A 7 -24.98 -15.07 -12.17
C ASN A 7 -23.69 -15.74 -11.67
N THR A 8 -23.34 -16.90 -12.19
CA THR A 8 -22.21 -17.69 -11.72
C THR A 8 -20.95 -17.13 -12.39
N ILE A 9 -20.27 -16.22 -11.71
CA ILE A 9 -19.00 -15.66 -12.18
C ILE A 9 -18.03 -16.80 -12.51
N GLY A 10 -17.55 -16.81 -13.75
CA GLY A 10 -16.63 -17.82 -14.26
C GLY A 10 -15.20 -17.63 -13.73
N LYS A 11 -14.36 -18.64 -13.93
CA LYS A 11 -12.94 -18.59 -13.56
C LYS A 11 -12.19 -17.47 -14.32
N ASN A 12 -12.54 -17.26 -15.60
CA ASN A 12 -11.92 -16.25 -16.45
C ASN A 12 -12.28 -14.83 -16.00
N GLU A 13 -13.51 -14.60 -15.53
CA GLU A 13 -13.93 -13.29 -15.00
C GLU A 13 -13.15 -12.90 -13.74
N ILE A 14 -12.86 -13.86 -12.86
CA ILE A 14 -12.01 -13.59 -11.69
C ILE A 14 -10.55 -13.32 -12.12
N GLU A 15 -10.05 -14.05 -13.13
CA GLU A 15 -8.71 -13.81 -13.68
C GLU A 15 -8.60 -12.39 -14.25
N GLU A 16 -9.59 -11.94 -15.01
CA GLU A 16 -9.67 -10.59 -15.53
C GLU A 16 -9.67 -9.55 -14.40
N LEU A 17 -10.52 -9.70 -13.39
CA LEU A 17 -10.57 -8.80 -12.24
C LEU A 17 -9.25 -8.71 -11.48
N LEU A 18 -8.50 -9.81 -11.38
CA LEU A 18 -7.21 -9.85 -10.71
C LEU A 18 -6.06 -9.26 -11.54
N THR A 19 -6.27 -9.00 -12.83
CA THR A 19 -5.23 -8.54 -13.76
C THR A 19 -5.59 -7.24 -14.47
N GLN A 20 -6.85 -6.77 -14.37
CA GLN A 20 -7.29 -5.50 -14.93
C GLN A 20 -6.84 -4.32 -14.07
N GLY A 21 -6.51 -3.20 -14.71
CA GLY A 21 -6.11 -1.97 -14.03
C GLY A 21 -4.84 -2.09 -13.20
N CYS A 22 -4.08 -3.16 -13.40
CA CYS A 22 -2.85 -3.43 -12.67
C CYS A 22 -1.62 -3.05 -13.50
N ASP A 23 -0.50 -2.88 -12.83
CA ASP A 23 0.78 -2.71 -13.50
C ASP A 23 1.27 -4.03 -14.15
N GLU A 24 2.34 -3.94 -14.94
CA GLU A 24 2.90 -5.06 -15.71
C GLU A 24 3.32 -6.28 -14.87
N ARG A 25 3.40 -6.15 -13.54
CA ARG A 25 3.80 -7.26 -12.66
C ARG A 25 2.79 -8.40 -12.65
N VAL A 26 1.52 -8.10 -12.86
CA VAL A 26 0.43 -9.08 -12.79
C VAL A 26 -0.15 -9.43 -14.16
N HIS A 27 0.28 -8.75 -15.24
CA HIS A 27 -0.15 -9.09 -16.59
C HIS A 27 0.22 -10.53 -16.95
N ILE A 28 -0.75 -11.25 -17.52
CA ILE A 28 -0.53 -12.63 -17.98
C ILE A 28 0.06 -12.61 -19.38
N LEU A 29 1.25 -13.21 -19.52
CA LEU A 29 1.93 -13.34 -20.80
C LEU A 29 1.22 -14.40 -21.66
N PRO A 30 0.78 -14.08 -22.88
CA PRO A 30 0.02 -14.99 -23.73
C PRO A 30 0.75 -16.30 -24.04
N GLU A 31 2.07 -16.24 -24.19
CA GLU A 31 2.92 -17.38 -24.55
C GLU A 31 3.06 -18.42 -23.43
N SER A 32 2.98 -17.99 -22.16
CA SER A 32 3.16 -18.87 -21.00
C SER A 32 1.86 -19.09 -20.21
N GLY A 33 0.91 -18.17 -20.32
CA GLY A 33 -0.27 -18.09 -19.46
C GLY A 33 0.10 -17.78 -17.99
N LEU A 34 1.28 -17.16 -17.76
CA LEU A 34 1.82 -16.81 -16.45
C LEU A 34 2.25 -15.33 -16.46
N ASN A 35 2.28 -14.70 -15.27
CA ASN A 35 2.87 -13.39 -15.13
C ASN A 35 4.42 -13.46 -15.12
N LYS A 36 5.10 -12.32 -15.01
CA LYS A 36 6.58 -12.25 -14.98
C LYS A 36 7.23 -12.95 -13.78
N TYR A 37 6.45 -13.33 -12.77
CA TYR A 37 6.90 -14.13 -11.61
C TYR A 37 6.59 -15.62 -11.79
N HIS A 38 6.21 -16.03 -13.00
CA HIS A 38 5.80 -17.39 -13.34
C HIS A 38 4.60 -17.90 -12.56
N LEU A 39 3.67 -16.98 -12.24
CA LEU A 39 2.44 -17.27 -11.52
C LEU A 39 1.22 -16.95 -12.38
N ASN A 40 0.14 -17.67 -12.11
CA ASN A 40 -1.19 -17.34 -12.64
C ASN A 40 -2.17 -17.22 -11.45
N PRO A 41 -2.89 -16.10 -11.29
CA PRO A 41 -3.67 -15.81 -10.10
C PRO A 41 -4.77 -16.83 -9.79
N VAL A 42 -5.16 -17.64 -10.76
CA VAL A 42 -6.21 -18.66 -10.61
C VAL A 42 -5.72 -20.11 -10.71
N LYS A 43 -4.42 -20.32 -10.87
CA LYS A 43 -3.80 -21.66 -10.89
C LYS A 43 -3.13 -21.95 -9.55
N PHE A 44 -3.94 -22.26 -8.53
CA PHE A 44 -3.49 -22.44 -7.14
C PHE A 44 -3.26 -23.90 -6.72
N GLU A 45 -3.39 -24.87 -7.60
CA GLU A 45 -3.52 -26.29 -7.22
C GLU A 45 -2.20 -27.00 -6.84
N SER A 46 -1.05 -26.40 -7.13
CA SER A 46 0.24 -27.06 -6.94
C SER A 46 1.34 -26.15 -6.44
N LEU A 47 1.01 -24.97 -5.90
CA LEU A 47 1.99 -23.94 -5.60
C LEU A 47 2.28 -23.82 -4.11
N PHE A 48 3.52 -24.06 -3.73
CA PHE A 48 4.06 -23.61 -2.46
C PHE A 48 4.59 -22.19 -2.64
N GLN A 49 3.76 -21.21 -2.36
CA GLN A 49 4.17 -19.81 -2.42
C GLN A 49 4.80 -19.37 -1.10
N ARG A 50 5.93 -18.71 -1.22
CA ARG A 50 6.62 -18.05 -0.12
C ARG A 50 6.99 -16.60 -0.46
N GLY A 51 6.41 -16.05 -1.51
CA GLY A 51 6.57 -14.65 -1.88
C GLY A 51 5.74 -13.74 -0.97
N SER A 52 6.21 -12.53 -0.77
CA SER A 52 5.53 -11.47 -0.01
C SER A 52 5.17 -10.29 -0.91
N CYS A 53 4.66 -10.55 -2.09
CA CYS A 53 4.34 -9.47 -3.04
C CYS A 53 2.92 -9.56 -3.58
N THR A 54 2.50 -8.50 -4.24
CA THR A 54 1.18 -8.30 -4.85
C THR A 54 0.78 -9.41 -5.84
N ALA A 55 1.74 -10.12 -6.42
CA ALA A 55 1.52 -11.15 -7.43
C ALA A 55 1.25 -12.55 -6.86
N ASN A 56 1.03 -12.69 -5.56
CA ASN A 56 0.74 -13.97 -4.95
C ASN A 56 -0.60 -14.54 -5.44
N VAL A 57 -0.60 -15.84 -5.72
CA VAL A 57 -1.80 -16.58 -6.12
C VAL A 57 -2.74 -16.72 -4.93
N LEU A 58 -4.03 -16.60 -5.17
CA LEU A 58 -5.05 -16.88 -4.17
C LEU A 58 -4.99 -18.35 -3.72
N THR A 59 -5.26 -18.60 -2.45
CA THR A 59 -5.56 -19.96 -2.02
C THR A 59 -6.91 -20.40 -2.58
N ARG A 60 -7.16 -21.71 -2.68
CA ARG A 60 -8.48 -22.23 -3.09
C ARG A 60 -9.62 -21.67 -2.22
N ARG A 61 -9.38 -21.54 -0.91
CA ARG A 61 -10.34 -20.95 0.03
C ARG A 61 -10.61 -19.49 -0.31
N SER A 62 -9.57 -18.68 -0.50
CA SER A 62 -9.70 -17.25 -0.85
C SER A 62 -10.40 -17.08 -2.19
N PHE A 63 -10.08 -17.91 -3.19
CA PHE A 63 -10.76 -17.91 -4.48
C PHE A 63 -12.26 -18.19 -4.36
N ASN A 64 -12.64 -19.20 -3.58
CA ASN A 64 -14.06 -19.54 -3.38
C ASN A 64 -14.81 -18.43 -2.63
N VAL A 65 -14.17 -17.77 -1.66
CA VAL A 65 -14.74 -16.62 -0.95
C VAL A 65 -14.90 -15.43 -1.92
N ALA A 66 -13.89 -15.11 -2.72
CA ALA A 66 -13.98 -14.05 -3.72
C ALA A 66 -15.09 -14.32 -4.73
N LYS A 67 -15.21 -15.56 -5.23
CA LYS A 67 -16.27 -15.96 -6.15
C LYS A 67 -17.68 -15.79 -5.56
N ALA A 68 -17.86 -16.24 -4.31
CA ALA A 68 -19.14 -16.09 -3.62
C ALA A 68 -19.50 -14.62 -3.34
N PHE A 69 -18.48 -13.81 -3.12
CA PHE A 69 -18.62 -12.38 -2.89
C PHE A 69 -18.98 -11.63 -4.17
N LEU A 70 -18.25 -11.85 -5.26
CA LEU A 70 -18.51 -11.23 -6.56
C LEU A 70 -19.89 -11.57 -7.10
N GLY A 71 -20.41 -12.76 -6.83
CA GLY A 71 -21.79 -13.12 -7.19
C GLY A 71 -22.89 -12.30 -6.50
N LYS A 72 -22.53 -11.48 -5.50
CA LYS A 72 -23.41 -10.56 -4.78
C LYS A 72 -23.07 -9.10 -5.03
N TYR A 73 -22.03 -8.83 -5.80
CA TYR A 73 -21.47 -7.50 -5.99
C TYR A 73 -22.47 -6.52 -6.65
N ASP A 74 -23.29 -7.00 -7.57
CA ASP A 74 -24.29 -6.18 -8.29
C ASP A 74 -25.40 -5.64 -7.35
N GLU A 75 -25.50 -6.16 -6.12
CA GLU A 75 -26.50 -5.75 -5.13
C GLU A 75 -26.01 -4.64 -4.19
N LEU A 76 -24.72 -4.33 -4.20
CA LEU A 76 -24.09 -3.39 -3.26
C LEU A 76 -23.38 -2.25 -4.00
N SER A 77 -23.55 -1.03 -3.53
CA SER A 77 -22.66 0.06 -3.97
C SER A 77 -21.23 -0.18 -3.46
N TYR A 78 -20.26 0.36 -4.18
CA TYR A 78 -18.85 0.24 -3.83
C TYR A 78 -18.55 0.81 -2.42
N GLU A 79 -19.18 1.93 -2.06
CA GLU A 79 -19.07 2.57 -0.75
C GLU A 79 -19.58 1.64 0.37
N ASN A 80 -20.78 1.08 0.20
CA ASN A 80 -21.35 0.13 1.17
C ASN A 80 -20.48 -1.11 1.35
N LEU A 81 -19.82 -1.53 0.27
CA LEU A 81 -18.89 -2.63 0.30
C LEU A 81 -17.67 -2.33 1.17
N LEU A 82 -17.01 -1.20 0.91
CA LEU A 82 -15.83 -0.77 1.69
C LEU A 82 -16.20 -0.53 3.15
N GLU A 83 -17.34 0.10 3.43
CA GLU A 83 -17.80 0.31 4.80
C GLU A 83 -18.06 -1.00 5.53
N ASN A 84 -18.71 -1.97 4.90
CA ASN A 84 -18.93 -3.30 5.47
C ASN A 84 -17.59 -4.00 5.80
N GLN A 85 -16.59 -3.90 4.92
CA GLN A 85 -15.26 -4.46 5.17
C GLN A 85 -14.54 -3.73 6.32
N ALA A 86 -14.61 -2.39 6.36
CA ALA A 86 -14.04 -1.60 7.44
C ALA A 86 -14.66 -1.97 8.79
N ASN A 87 -15.98 -2.10 8.86
CA ASN A 87 -16.70 -2.49 10.08
C ASN A 87 -16.29 -3.90 10.56
N ARG A 88 -16.11 -4.84 9.64
CA ARG A 88 -15.62 -6.18 9.97
C ARG A 88 -14.19 -6.15 10.50
N LEU A 89 -13.30 -5.36 9.92
CA LEU A 89 -11.93 -5.20 10.41
C LEU A 89 -11.92 -4.53 11.79
N ARG A 90 -12.69 -3.46 11.98
CA ARG A 90 -12.84 -2.83 13.31
C ARG A 90 -13.28 -3.84 14.35
N ALA A 91 -14.32 -4.63 14.06
CA ALA A 91 -14.81 -5.65 14.99
C ALA A 91 -13.77 -6.73 15.33
N LEU A 92 -12.88 -7.08 14.39
CA LEU A 92 -11.84 -8.08 14.62
C LEU A 92 -10.71 -7.57 15.52
N VAL A 93 -10.37 -6.29 15.44
CA VAL A 93 -9.20 -5.73 16.13
C VAL A 93 -9.57 -4.80 17.30
N GLN A 94 -10.84 -4.47 17.47
CA GLN A 94 -11.32 -3.51 18.48
C GLN A 94 -10.92 -3.89 19.92
N SER A 95 -10.75 -5.19 20.21
CA SER A 95 -10.29 -5.63 21.53
C SER A 95 -8.84 -5.22 21.84
N GLU A 96 -8.05 -4.95 20.82
CA GLU A 96 -6.63 -4.57 20.92
C GLU A 96 -6.45 -3.04 21.04
N PHE A 97 -7.46 -2.26 20.62
CA PHE A 97 -7.41 -0.80 20.59
C PHE A 97 -8.44 -0.20 21.52
N LYS A 98 -8.01 0.73 22.39
CA LYS A 98 -8.89 1.44 23.32
C LYS A 98 -9.58 2.62 22.66
N ASP A 99 -8.87 3.29 21.75
CA ASP A 99 -9.35 4.49 21.07
C ASP A 99 -10.01 4.13 19.72
N PRO A 100 -10.98 4.95 19.25
CA PRO A 100 -11.55 4.76 17.92
C PRO A 100 -10.49 4.97 16.85
N PHE A 101 -10.58 4.21 15.77
CA PHE A 101 -9.69 4.31 14.63
C PHE A 101 -10.46 4.18 13.32
N ASP A 102 -9.92 4.78 12.27
CA ASP A 102 -10.45 4.67 10.92
C ASP A 102 -9.73 3.59 10.11
N VAL A 103 -10.43 3.06 9.11
CA VAL A 103 -9.91 2.04 8.21
C VAL A 103 -9.98 2.57 6.80
N PHE A 104 -8.81 2.67 6.16
CA PHE A 104 -8.68 3.05 4.77
C PHE A 104 -8.17 1.87 3.95
N PHE A 105 -8.70 1.71 2.75
CA PHE A 105 -8.27 0.68 1.82
C PHE A 105 -7.48 1.30 0.68
N ALA A 106 -6.44 0.60 0.25
CA ALA A 106 -5.65 0.96 -0.92
C ALA A 106 -5.51 -0.25 -1.85
N PRO A 107 -5.43 -0.07 -3.17
CA PRO A 107 -5.27 -1.16 -4.14
C PRO A 107 -3.97 -1.96 -3.93
N SER A 108 -2.92 -1.30 -3.43
CA SER A 108 -1.64 -1.94 -3.11
C SER A 108 -0.92 -1.26 -1.95
N GLY A 109 0.12 -1.91 -1.42
CA GLY A 109 1.00 -1.29 -0.43
C GLY A 109 1.73 -0.04 -0.94
N SER A 110 1.98 0.06 -2.26
CA SER A 110 2.56 1.27 -2.85
C SER A 110 1.56 2.43 -2.88
N ASP A 111 0.28 2.15 -3.14
CA ASP A 111 -0.79 3.16 -3.07
C ASP A 111 -0.99 3.66 -1.64
N LEU A 112 -0.84 2.77 -0.66
CA LEU A 112 -0.98 3.14 0.74
C LEU A 112 0.02 4.21 1.18
N VAL A 113 1.20 4.26 0.57
CA VAL A 113 2.25 5.26 0.87
C VAL A 113 1.79 6.69 0.56
N TYR A 114 0.90 6.89 -0.42
CA TYR A 114 0.39 8.24 -0.72
C TYR A 114 -0.52 8.79 0.38
N TYR A 115 -1.24 7.94 1.13
CA TYR A 115 -2.29 8.39 2.04
C TYR A 115 -1.79 9.34 3.12
N PRO A 116 -0.74 9.02 3.90
CA PRO A 116 -0.24 9.96 4.91
C PRO A 116 0.27 11.26 4.29
N LEU A 117 0.86 11.21 3.09
CA LEU A 117 1.31 12.39 2.38
C LEU A 117 0.13 13.27 1.97
N MET A 118 -0.93 12.68 1.40
CA MET A 118 -2.15 13.39 1.03
C MET A 118 -2.85 13.97 2.24
N PHE A 119 -2.96 13.24 3.34
CA PHE A 119 -3.59 13.74 4.56
C PHE A 119 -2.83 14.94 5.12
N GLN A 120 -1.50 14.88 5.16
CA GLN A 120 -0.70 16.00 5.62
C GLN A 120 -0.82 17.24 4.71
N MET A 121 -0.85 17.05 3.39
CA MET A 121 -1.10 18.12 2.43
C MET A 121 -2.49 18.76 2.63
N MET A 122 -3.50 17.96 2.90
CA MET A 122 -4.87 18.44 3.13
C MET A 122 -5.00 19.18 4.46
N LEU A 123 -4.34 18.72 5.51
CA LEU A 123 -4.37 19.34 6.83
C LEU A 123 -3.53 20.63 6.89
N ASN A 124 -2.48 20.72 6.07
CA ASN A 124 -1.54 21.83 6.09
C ASN A 124 -1.24 22.33 4.66
N PRO A 125 -2.25 22.87 3.94
CA PRO A 125 -2.12 23.17 2.50
C PRO A 125 -1.09 24.27 2.18
N ASP A 126 -0.76 25.12 3.15
CA ASP A 126 0.19 26.22 2.99
C ASP A 126 1.62 25.87 3.40
N LYS A 127 1.85 24.66 3.94
CA LYS A 127 3.19 24.20 4.33
C LYS A 127 3.80 23.31 3.27
N ARG A 128 5.12 23.40 3.09
CA ARG A 128 5.83 22.39 2.31
C ARG A 128 5.78 21.03 3.03
N LEU A 129 5.73 19.94 2.28
CA LEU A 129 5.71 18.60 2.83
C LEU A 129 7.11 18.01 2.92
N LEU A 130 7.52 17.64 4.13
CA LEU A 130 8.73 16.89 4.40
C LEU A 130 8.37 15.44 4.69
N ASN A 131 8.89 14.51 3.91
CA ASN A 131 8.72 13.08 4.12
C ASN A 131 10.05 12.45 4.57
N ILE A 132 10.10 11.98 5.80
CA ILE A 132 11.26 11.30 6.38
C ILE A 132 11.02 9.79 6.29
N VAL A 133 11.86 9.10 5.52
CA VAL A 133 11.72 7.66 5.27
C VAL A 133 12.90 6.91 5.88
N SER A 134 12.63 6.18 6.96
CA SER A 134 13.61 5.31 7.59
C SER A 134 13.80 4.02 6.79
N CYS A 135 15.02 3.56 6.66
CA CYS A 135 15.40 2.32 5.99
C CYS A 135 14.84 2.20 4.55
N PRO A 136 15.20 3.07 3.61
CA PRO A 136 14.71 3.04 2.23
C PRO A 136 15.00 1.72 1.52
N GLU A 137 15.98 0.95 1.96
CA GLU A 137 16.30 -0.39 1.47
C GLU A 137 15.21 -1.43 1.78
N GLU A 138 14.32 -1.16 2.73
CA GLU A 138 13.15 -1.99 3.03
C GLU A 138 11.97 -1.69 2.12
N LEU A 139 11.96 -0.53 1.46
CA LEU A 139 10.92 -0.17 0.51
C LEU A 139 11.00 -1.01 -0.77
N GLY A 140 9.85 -1.37 -1.30
CA GLY A 140 9.74 -1.81 -2.68
C GLY A 140 9.97 -0.64 -3.64
N SER A 141 10.42 -0.94 -4.86
CA SER A 141 10.67 0.10 -5.88
C SER A 141 9.44 1.00 -6.14
N GLY A 142 8.23 0.44 -6.08
CA GLY A 142 6.99 1.20 -6.21
C GLY A 142 6.78 2.16 -5.03
N SER A 143 6.98 1.69 -3.81
CA SER A 143 6.82 2.51 -2.61
C SER A 143 7.83 3.66 -2.55
N LYS A 144 9.02 3.49 -3.12
CA LYS A 144 10.00 4.58 -3.23
C LYS A 144 9.50 5.70 -4.13
N PHE A 145 8.98 5.40 -5.32
CA PHE A 145 8.33 6.41 -6.16
C PHE A 145 7.15 7.08 -5.46
N ALA A 146 6.30 6.29 -4.79
CA ALA A 146 5.14 6.82 -4.08
C ALA A 146 5.54 7.77 -2.94
N SER A 147 6.64 7.48 -2.21
CA SER A 147 7.15 8.37 -1.15
C SER A 147 7.65 9.72 -1.69
N GLU A 148 8.00 9.78 -2.97
CA GLU A 148 8.37 10.98 -3.72
C GLU A 148 7.17 11.66 -4.40
N THR A 149 5.93 11.24 -4.10
CA THR A 149 4.69 11.69 -4.78
C THR A 149 4.70 11.47 -6.30
N ARG A 150 5.36 10.40 -6.77
CA ARG A 150 5.49 10.04 -8.17
C ARG A 150 4.73 8.77 -8.51
N PHE A 151 4.23 8.68 -9.73
CA PHE A 151 3.64 7.44 -10.23
C PHE A 151 4.67 6.30 -10.25
N TYR A 152 4.32 5.18 -9.66
CA TYR A 152 5.21 4.01 -9.55
C TYR A 152 5.03 2.98 -10.66
N ALA A 153 4.00 3.12 -11.49
CA ALA A 153 3.64 2.22 -12.59
C ALA A 153 3.30 3.01 -13.87
N ASN A 154 3.07 2.30 -14.98
CA ASN A 154 2.63 2.90 -16.24
C ASN A 154 1.11 2.96 -16.39
N TYR A 155 0.38 2.46 -15.39
CA TYR A 155 -1.06 2.52 -15.30
C TYR A 155 -1.47 2.91 -13.88
N ASN A 156 -2.50 3.72 -13.76
CA ASN A 156 -3.13 4.02 -12.48
C ASN A 156 -4.15 2.93 -12.10
N GLN A 157 -4.74 3.04 -10.93
CA GLN A 157 -5.74 2.09 -10.42
C GLN A 157 -7.05 2.07 -11.23
N PHE A 158 -7.26 3.05 -12.10
CA PHE A 158 -8.43 3.11 -12.99
C PHE A 158 -8.13 2.52 -14.38
N GLY A 159 -6.89 2.08 -14.63
CA GLY A 159 -6.46 1.55 -15.92
C GLY A 159 -6.02 2.61 -16.92
N ASP A 160 -5.93 3.88 -16.53
CA ASP A 160 -5.42 4.94 -17.39
C ASP A 160 -3.91 4.83 -17.55
N GLN A 161 -3.45 5.02 -18.77
CA GLN A 161 -2.02 5.07 -19.06
C GLN A 161 -1.40 6.36 -18.50
N ILE A 162 -0.36 6.22 -17.73
CA ILE A 162 0.39 7.30 -17.08
C ILE A 162 1.88 7.12 -17.32
N GLU A 163 2.67 8.15 -17.03
CA GLU A 163 4.14 8.08 -17.13
C GLU A 163 4.73 7.74 -15.76
N LYS A 164 5.33 6.54 -15.66
CA LYS A 164 6.05 6.13 -14.46
C LYS A 164 7.18 7.10 -14.12
N GLY A 165 7.22 7.57 -12.87
CA GLY A 165 8.20 8.52 -12.38
C GLY A 165 7.77 9.99 -12.53
N ALA A 166 6.72 10.29 -13.31
CA ALA A 166 6.11 11.61 -13.29
C ALA A 166 5.48 11.91 -11.93
N PHE A 167 5.39 13.17 -11.54
CA PHE A 167 4.67 13.56 -10.34
C PHE A 167 3.17 13.30 -10.48
N VAL A 168 2.52 12.84 -9.41
CA VAL A 168 1.06 12.69 -9.36
C VAL A 168 0.40 14.07 -9.47
N ASP A 169 0.95 15.05 -8.76
CA ASP A 169 0.63 16.46 -8.89
C ASP A 169 1.92 17.27 -8.78
N SER A 170 2.28 18.00 -9.82
CA SER A 170 3.50 18.81 -9.85
C SER A 170 3.47 20.03 -8.91
N ASN A 171 2.29 20.45 -8.46
CA ASN A 171 2.13 21.56 -7.54
C ASN A 171 2.22 21.10 -6.07
N ASN A 172 1.98 19.82 -5.82
CA ASN A 172 1.96 19.22 -4.49
C ASN A 172 2.96 18.05 -4.43
N THR A 173 4.23 18.39 -4.23
CA THR A 173 5.31 17.41 -4.14
C THR A 173 5.85 17.31 -2.72
N SER A 174 6.44 16.16 -2.40
CA SER A 174 7.16 15.96 -1.12
C SER A 174 8.67 16.14 -1.30
N GLU A 175 9.29 16.80 -0.35
CA GLU A 175 10.73 16.72 -0.13
C GLU A 175 11.02 15.45 0.67
N VAL A 176 11.81 14.52 0.12
CA VAL A 176 12.03 13.23 0.77
C VAL A 176 13.45 13.14 1.34
N HIS A 177 13.55 12.79 2.61
CA HIS A 177 14.81 12.46 3.26
C HIS A 177 14.86 10.97 3.59
N TYR A 178 15.79 10.27 2.94
CA TYR A 178 16.03 8.86 3.17
C TYR A 178 17.12 8.70 4.24
N LEU A 179 16.82 7.93 5.29
CA LEU A 179 17.73 7.59 6.36
C LEU A 179 18.13 6.12 6.24
N ASP A 180 19.32 5.87 5.74
CA ASP A 180 19.85 4.52 5.58
C ASP A 180 19.95 3.78 6.93
N ALA A 181 19.72 2.48 6.89
CA ALA A 181 19.81 1.65 8.09
C ALA A 181 21.25 1.44 8.56
N ARG A 182 22.20 1.44 7.62
CA ARG A 182 23.62 1.11 7.87
C ARG A 182 24.54 2.03 7.10
N ASP A 183 25.72 2.21 7.66
CA ASP A 183 26.84 2.83 6.96
C ASP A 183 27.52 1.86 5.95
N ALA A 184 28.55 2.35 5.26
CA ALA A 184 29.29 1.55 4.28
C ALA A 184 30.03 0.35 4.88
N ASP A 185 30.31 0.38 6.18
CA ASP A 185 30.97 -0.69 6.93
C ASP A 185 29.95 -1.69 7.53
N GLY A 186 28.65 -1.43 7.36
CA GLY A 186 27.56 -2.27 7.83
C GLY A 186 27.11 -2.01 9.27
N ASN A 187 27.62 -0.95 9.93
CA ASN A 187 27.17 -0.57 11.27
C ASN A 187 25.79 0.07 11.21
N ILE A 188 24.95 -0.20 12.20
CA ILE A 188 23.63 0.40 12.32
C ILE A 188 23.76 1.89 12.64
N LEU A 189 23.08 2.73 11.86
CA LEU A 189 23.05 4.18 12.07
C LEU A 189 22.00 4.59 13.11
N ASP A 190 22.28 5.66 13.83
CA ASP A 190 21.31 6.29 14.75
C ASP A 190 20.32 7.16 13.97
N ARG A 191 19.21 6.54 13.58
CA ARG A 191 18.14 7.23 12.85
C ARG A 191 17.24 8.06 13.75
N THR A 192 17.14 7.72 15.03
CA THR A 192 16.32 8.46 16.00
C THR A 192 16.81 9.89 16.14
N THR A 193 18.11 10.08 16.38
CA THR A 193 18.70 11.42 16.43
C THR A 193 18.54 12.17 15.11
N ALA A 194 18.79 11.50 13.97
CA ALA A 194 18.65 12.12 12.65
C ALA A 194 17.22 12.56 12.35
N ILE A 195 16.20 11.80 12.76
CA ILE A 195 14.79 12.18 12.61
C ILE A 195 14.48 13.44 13.42
N HIS A 196 14.89 13.47 14.69
CA HIS A 196 14.67 14.64 15.56
C HIS A 196 15.36 15.90 15.00
N GLU A 197 16.59 15.78 14.52
CA GLU A 197 17.31 16.89 13.89
C GLU A 197 16.61 17.39 12.62
N LEU A 198 16.13 16.48 11.77
CA LEU A 198 15.38 16.86 10.56
C LEU A 198 14.11 17.63 10.93
N ILE A 199 13.33 17.16 11.89
CA ILE A 199 12.12 17.84 12.34
C ILE A 199 12.45 19.21 12.92
N ALA A 200 13.43 19.28 13.83
CA ALA A 200 13.82 20.52 14.49
C ALA A 200 14.38 21.59 13.53
N ASN A 201 15.07 21.15 12.47
CA ASN A 201 15.63 22.04 11.45
C ASN A 201 14.59 22.50 10.39
N ASN A 202 13.37 21.96 10.43
CA ASN A 202 12.31 22.25 9.46
C ASN A 202 10.99 22.64 10.15
N PRO A 203 10.98 23.67 11.03
CA PRO A 203 9.81 24.02 11.84
C PRO A 203 8.63 24.56 11.01
N ASP A 204 8.87 24.95 9.78
CA ASP A 204 7.89 25.46 8.81
C ASP A 204 7.29 24.38 7.93
N ALA A 205 7.80 23.15 8.01
CA ALA A 205 7.31 22.02 7.22
C ALA A 205 6.17 21.27 7.91
N SER A 206 5.32 20.68 7.09
CA SER A 206 4.40 19.63 7.49
C SER A 206 5.13 18.29 7.32
N VAL A 207 5.18 17.45 8.34
CA VAL A 207 6.08 16.29 8.37
C VAL A 207 5.30 14.97 8.35
N VAL A 208 5.76 14.04 7.50
CA VAL A 208 5.42 12.61 7.58
C VAL A 208 6.69 11.85 7.95
N GLY A 209 6.65 11.09 9.03
CA GLY A 209 7.73 10.20 9.46
C GLY A 209 7.35 8.75 9.24
N SER A 210 8.04 8.07 8.32
CA SER A 210 7.83 6.64 8.05
C SER A 210 8.90 5.81 8.75
N LEU A 211 8.49 5.00 9.72
CA LEU A 211 9.34 4.16 10.56
C LEU A 211 9.26 2.70 10.13
N VAL A 212 10.31 1.96 10.36
CA VAL A 212 10.35 0.51 10.14
C VAL A 212 10.17 -0.22 11.46
N PHE A 213 9.11 -1.04 11.53
CA PHE A 213 8.83 -1.92 12.68
C PHE A 213 8.59 -3.36 12.22
N GLY A 214 9.64 -4.06 11.90
CA GLY A 214 9.58 -5.42 11.36
C GLY A 214 9.96 -5.45 9.89
N SER A 215 11.24 -5.52 9.64
CA SER A 215 11.84 -5.46 8.31
C SER A 215 12.33 -6.81 7.83
N LYS A 216 12.61 -6.90 6.53
CA LYS A 216 13.27 -8.05 5.91
C LYS A 216 14.69 -8.28 6.44
N SER A 217 15.36 -7.21 6.85
CA SER A 217 16.73 -7.22 7.38
C SER A 217 16.79 -7.40 8.91
N GLY A 218 15.65 -7.45 9.59
CA GLY A 218 15.57 -7.56 11.04
C GLY A 218 15.84 -6.24 11.79
N ILE A 219 15.94 -5.12 11.07
CA ILE A 219 16.10 -3.78 11.65
C ILE A 219 14.72 -3.25 12.05
N LYS A 220 14.68 -2.52 13.14
CA LYS A 220 13.51 -1.75 13.56
C LYS A 220 13.95 -0.40 14.10
N ASP A 221 13.09 0.59 13.98
CA ASP A 221 13.27 1.88 14.59
C ASP A 221 12.81 1.87 16.05
N ASP A 222 13.32 2.81 16.82
CA ASP A 222 12.85 3.07 18.18
C ASP A 222 11.55 3.88 18.10
N LEU A 223 10.44 3.29 18.54
CA LEU A 223 9.14 3.96 18.55
C LEU A 223 9.06 5.13 19.55
N ASN A 224 10.03 5.29 20.44
CA ASN A 224 10.11 6.47 21.30
C ASN A 224 10.39 7.77 20.53
N VAL A 225 10.73 7.69 19.24
CA VAL A 225 10.83 8.86 18.36
C VAL A 225 9.47 9.49 18.09
N ILE A 226 8.39 8.73 18.24
CA ILE A 226 7.01 9.20 18.03
C ILE A 226 6.65 10.19 19.15
N ASP A 227 6.56 11.46 18.76
CA ASP A 227 6.00 12.50 19.60
C ASP A 227 4.52 12.68 19.24
N THR A 228 3.64 12.28 20.15
CA THR A 228 2.18 12.37 19.98
C THR A 228 1.65 13.80 20.12
N ASP A 229 2.44 14.71 20.67
CA ASP A 229 2.09 16.12 20.85
C ASP A 229 2.53 16.96 19.64
N SER A 230 3.26 16.39 18.69
CA SER A 230 3.68 17.06 17.46
C SER A 230 2.64 16.95 16.34
N GLU A 231 2.68 17.90 15.39
CA GLU A 231 1.88 17.84 14.15
C GLU A 231 2.41 16.82 13.14
N THR A 232 3.43 16.05 13.49
CA THR A 232 4.02 15.02 12.63
C THR A 232 3.09 13.84 12.48
N MET A 233 2.81 13.44 11.25
CA MET A 233 2.09 12.21 10.97
C MET A 233 3.06 11.04 10.93
N TRP A 234 2.82 10.03 11.75
CA TRP A 234 3.68 8.85 11.85
C TRP A 234 3.09 7.65 11.14
N VAL A 235 3.93 6.93 10.40
CA VAL A 235 3.63 5.67 9.71
C VAL A 235 4.55 4.59 10.27
N VAL A 236 3.97 3.46 10.71
CA VAL A 236 4.72 2.34 11.32
C VAL A 236 4.39 1.02 10.64
#